data_6742a3c6b8542ed9b5ff32e4593b566f
#
_entry.id   6742a3c6b8542ed9b5ff32e4593b566f
#
_cell.length_a   1.000
_cell.length_b   1.000
_cell.length_c   1.000
_cell.angle_alpha   90.00
_cell.angle_beta   90.00
_cell.angle_gamma   90.00
#
_symmetry.space_group_name_H-M   'P 1'
#
loop_
_entity.id
_entity.type
_entity.pdbx_description
1 polymer ?
#
loop_
_entity_poly.entity_id
_entity_poly.type
_entity_poly.pdbx_seq_one_letter_code
_entity_poly.pdbx_strand_id
1 'polypeptide(L)'
;PYSGIDKEARFRGFSIYFPHIAIPMLPRELSENICSLKPNCDRLAFVFKIKLNSNLEPISEELLNCIIHSKRRFNYDEVDSLINGELECQKEIENWLMPLFELTQKLKEKRLKNGFDFHTLELRMSLDKNGDISSTRFESSTPSHSLIEECMLLANKAAAKRVKKGIFRNHAPADLKKINDLLNDLAVLGIEEQYDGDLVAMIAKIQVKASELGIREDVDKLIIKAQKRAEYSSNCTGHFGLGFEFYSHFTSPIRRYSDLILHRILKASDDAKFANYLMLGIDELCSSLNILEREADKVAWDFMDRKFARWAAKNIGQTFKCYIYESGNQTVAKIEDELKGAKILLNNFKSEIITQVIVKIT
;
A
#
# COMPACT_ATOMS: atom_id res chain seq x y z
N PRO A 1 19.28 -13.17 -14.41
CA PRO A 1 18.22 -14.19 -14.46
C PRO A 1 18.80 -15.59 -14.21
N TYR A 2 18.05 -16.47 -13.52
CA TYR A 2 18.36 -17.89 -13.29
C TYR A 2 19.61 -18.20 -12.44
N SER A 3 20.26 -17.21 -11.85
CA SER A 3 21.30 -17.40 -10.83
C SER A 3 20.72 -17.94 -9.53
N GLY A 4 21.58 -18.39 -8.60
CA GLY A 4 21.14 -18.78 -7.25
C GLY A 4 20.38 -17.66 -6.53
N ILE A 5 20.82 -16.40 -6.69
CA ILE A 5 20.14 -15.22 -6.14
C ILE A 5 18.73 -15.04 -6.74
N ASP A 6 18.60 -15.26 -8.05
CA ASP A 6 17.31 -15.14 -8.72
C ASP A 6 16.31 -16.22 -8.29
N LYS A 7 16.78 -17.46 -8.15
CA LYS A 7 15.96 -18.56 -7.64
C LYS A 7 15.46 -18.29 -6.23
N GLU A 8 16.33 -17.79 -5.35
CA GLU A 8 15.98 -17.42 -3.99
C GLU A 8 15.01 -16.24 -3.96
N ALA A 9 15.23 -15.20 -4.77
CA ALA A 9 14.33 -14.06 -4.88
C ALA A 9 12.93 -14.46 -5.36
N ARG A 10 12.86 -15.38 -6.35
CA ARG A 10 11.61 -15.95 -6.83
C ARG A 10 10.88 -16.76 -5.76
N PHE A 11 11.63 -17.56 -4.99
CA PHE A 11 11.08 -18.36 -3.89
C PHE A 11 10.49 -17.47 -2.79
N ARG A 12 11.17 -16.39 -2.42
CA ARG A 12 10.68 -15.41 -1.44
C ARG A 12 9.52 -14.56 -1.96
N GLY A 13 9.54 -14.16 -3.21
CA GLY A 13 8.57 -13.28 -3.87
C GLY A 13 8.62 -11.83 -3.39
N PHE A 14 8.72 -11.63 -2.07
CA PHE A 14 8.65 -10.32 -1.41
C PHE A 14 9.66 -10.19 -0.25
N SER A 15 10.03 -8.93 0.06
CA SER A 15 10.63 -8.62 1.36
C SER A 15 9.55 -8.53 2.42
N ILE A 16 9.83 -8.99 3.63
CA ILE A 16 8.93 -8.93 4.79
C ILE A 16 9.48 -7.91 5.78
N TYR A 17 8.61 -7.02 6.26
CA TYR A 17 8.98 -5.95 7.17
C TYR A 17 8.34 -6.17 8.54
N PHE A 18 9.18 -6.23 9.57
CA PHE A 18 8.78 -6.26 10.97
C PHE A 18 9.17 -4.95 11.64
N PRO A 19 8.62 -4.61 12.81
CA PRO A 19 8.94 -3.37 13.51
C PRO A 19 10.43 -3.13 13.76
N HIS A 20 11.22 -4.18 13.92
CA HIS A 20 12.64 -4.11 14.31
C HIS A 20 13.60 -4.63 13.25
N ILE A 21 13.11 -5.32 12.20
CA ILE A 21 13.96 -5.93 11.18
C ILE A 21 13.20 -6.11 9.86
N ALA A 22 13.93 -5.99 8.76
CA ALA A 22 13.43 -6.42 7.45
C ALA A 22 14.12 -7.74 7.04
N ILE A 23 13.32 -8.68 6.50
CA ILE A 23 13.81 -9.87 5.81
C ILE A 23 13.77 -9.55 4.31
N PRO A 24 14.90 -9.23 3.68
CA PRO A 24 14.92 -8.77 2.31
C PRO A 24 14.72 -9.93 1.32
N MET A 25 14.10 -9.66 0.18
CA MET A 25 13.98 -10.57 -0.95
C MET A 25 15.34 -10.86 -1.60
N LEU A 26 16.19 -9.85 -1.70
CA LEU A 26 17.55 -9.93 -2.24
C LEU A 26 18.58 -9.89 -1.10
N PRO A 27 19.79 -10.43 -1.30
CA PRO A 27 20.89 -10.25 -0.34
C PRO A 27 21.08 -8.79 0.07
N ARG A 28 21.49 -8.55 1.32
CA ARG A 28 21.64 -7.19 1.87
C ARG A 28 22.64 -6.34 1.11
N GLU A 29 23.70 -6.95 0.59
CA GLU A 29 24.71 -6.31 -0.23
C GLU A 29 24.11 -5.70 -1.51
N LEU A 30 23.06 -6.33 -2.06
CA LEU A 30 22.30 -5.79 -3.18
C LEU A 30 21.23 -4.81 -2.71
N SER A 31 20.34 -5.23 -1.82
CA SER A 31 19.16 -4.46 -1.44
C SER A 31 19.49 -3.18 -0.67
N GLU A 32 20.51 -3.22 0.21
CA GLU A 32 20.86 -2.12 1.08
C GLU A 32 22.10 -1.33 0.59
N ASN A 33 22.82 -1.83 -0.43
CA ASN A 33 24.02 -1.16 -0.95
C ASN A 33 23.94 -0.91 -2.46
N ILE A 34 24.25 -1.91 -3.30
CA ILE A 34 24.45 -1.72 -4.76
C ILE A 34 23.19 -1.18 -5.45
N CYS A 35 22.01 -1.73 -5.11
CA CYS A 35 20.73 -1.33 -5.70
C CYS A 35 20.04 -0.18 -4.94
N SER A 36 20.56 0.20 -3.76
CA SER A 36 20.01 1.32 -2.99
C SER A 36 20.48 2.66 -3.56
N LEU A 37 19.53 3.56 -3.83
CA LEU A 37 19.80 4.91 -4.35
C LEU A 37 20.31 5.83 -3.24
N LYS A 38 21.46 5.48 -2.66
CA LYS A 38 22.10 6.23 -1.55
C LYS A 38 22.55 7.61 -2.00
N PRO A 39 22.53 8.63 -1.11
CA PRO A 39 23.07 9.94 -1.43
C PRO A 39 24.60 9.87 -1.63
N ASN A 40 25.10 10.80 -2.46
CA ASN A 40 26.52 10.97 -2.76
C ASN A 40 27.20 9.73 -3.37
N CYS A 41 26.45 8.92 -4.09
CA CYS A 41 26.95 7.74 -4.78
C CYS A 41 26.32 7.62 -6.16
N ASP A 42 27.13 7.27 -7.16
CA ASP A 42 26.63 6.91 -8.47
C ASP A 42 25.91 5.55 -8.42
N ARG A 43 24.72 5.49 -9.00
CA ARG A 43 23.90 4.29 -9.04
C ARG A 43 23.30 4.06 -10.42
N LEU A 44 23.34 2.82 -10.87
CA LEU A 44 22.59 2.42 -12.06
C LEU A 44 21.09 2.46 -11.76
N ALA A 45 20.34 3.13 -12.61
CA ALA A 45 18.91 3.28 -12.46
C ALA A 45 18.18 3.02 -13.79
N PHE A 46 16.98 2.45 -13.69
CA PHE A 46 16.04 2.30 -14.78
C PHE A 46 14.94 3.33 -14.60
N VAL A 47 14.93 4.36 -15.47
CA VAL A 47 14.24 5.62 -15.24
C VAL A 47 13.16 5.85 -16.27
N PHE A 48 11.93 6.14 -15.83
CA PHE A 48 10.93 6.77 -16.68
C PHE A 48 11.08 8.29 -16.62
N LYS A 49 11.26 8.88 -17.80
CA LYS A 49 11.19 10.33 -18.02
C LYS A 49 9.87 10.62 -18.70
N ILE A 50 8.97 11.28 -17.99
CA ILE A 50 7.60 11.53 -18.42
C ILE A 50 7.39 13.03 -18.56
N LYS A 51 7.00 13.48 -19.74
CA LYS A 51 6.54 14.85 -20.00
C LYS A 51 5.02 14.88 -20.00
N LEU A 52 4.45 15.83 -19.26
CA LEU A 52 3.00 16.05 -19.18
C LEU A 52 2.62 17.34 -19.89
N ASN A 53 1.42 17.37 -20.48
CA ASN A 53 0.80 18.61 -20.98
C ASN A 53 0.05 19.32 -19.83
N SER A 54 -0.58 20.47 -20.15
CA SER A 54 -1.40 21.23 -19.20
C SER A 54 -2.60 20.44 -18.64
N ASN A 55 -3.08 19.44 -19.38
CA ASN A 55 -4.16 18.55 -18.94
C ASN A 55 -3.66 17.33 -18.14
N LEU A 56 -2.38 17.31 -17.76
CA LEU A 56 -1.72 16.22 -17.04
C LEU A 56 -1.74 14.89 -17.81
N GLU A 57 -1.65 14.95 -19.14
CA GLU A 57 -1.54 13.78 -20.01
C GLU A 57 -0.11 13.62 -20.49
N PRO A 58 0.41 12.39 -20.52
CA PRO A 58 1.76 12.15 -21.05
C PRO A 58 1.84 12.50 -22.55
N ILE A 59 2.72 13.44 -22.90
CA ILE A 59 3.09 13.74 -24.30
C ILE A 59 4.35 13.01 -24.72
N SER A 60 5.21 12.61 -23.79
CA SER A 60 6.29 11.67 -24.06
C SER A 60 6.60 10.85 -22.81
N GLU A 61 6.93 9.59 -23.01
CA GLU A 61 7.35 8.63 -22.01
C GLU A 61 8.62 7.92 -22.52
N GLU A 62 9.76 8.23 -21.94
CA GLU A 62 11.04 7.63 -22.27
C GLU A 62 11.47 6.69 -21.15
N LEU A 63 11.93 5.48 -21.48
CA LEU A 63 12.48 4.52 -20.53
C LEU A 63 13.98 4.39 -20.77
N LEU A 64 14.78 4.78 -19.77
CA LEU A 64 16.20 5.01 -19.92
C LEU A 64 17.01 4.17 -18.91
N ASN A 65 18.14 3.63 -19.36
CA ASN A 65 19.20 3.16 -18.47
C ASN A 65 20.10 4.34 -18.14
N CYS A 66 20.17 4.72 -16.89
CA CYS A 66 20.88 5.91 -16.44
C CYS A 66 21.86 5.59 -15.31
N ILE A 67 22.86 6.44 -15.16
CA ILE A 67 23.61 6.58 -13.91
C ILE A 67 23.02 7.81 -13.22
N ILE A 68 22.53 7.64 -11.99
CA ILE A 68 22.04 8.75 -11.19
C ILE A 68 22.95 9.01 -9.99
N HIS A 69 23.00 10.27 -9.57
CA HIS A 69 23.74 10.70 -8.39
C HIS A 69 22.79 11.43 -7.45
N SER A 70 22.29 10.75 -6.42
CA SER A 70 21.41 11.37 -5.43
C SER A 70 22.17 12.39 -4.61
N LYS A 71 21.69 13.62 -4.51
CA LYS A 71 22.32 14.69 -3.73
C LYS A 71 21.96 14.62 -2.26
N ARG A 72 20.71 14.22 -1.94
CA ARG A 72 20.20 14.23 -0.57
C ARG A 72 19.13 13.15 -0.42
N ARG A 73 19.06 12.59 0.78
CA ARG A 73 17.94 11.75 1.22
C ARG A 73 17.08 12.55 2.18
N PHE A 74 15.81 12.68 1.87
CA PHE A 74 14.80 13.24 2.75
C PHE A 74 14.05 12.12 3.49
N ASN A 75 13.50 12.42 4.67
CA ASN A 75 12.46 11.62 5.30
C ASN A 75 11.10 12.31 5.11
N TYR A 76 10.01 11.60 5.37
CA TYR A 76 8.66 12.11 5.16
C TYR A 76 8.34 13.29 6.08
N ASP A 77 8.66 13.18 7.38
CA ASP A 77 8.40 14.25 8.37
C ASP A 77 9.09 15.57 7.97
N GLU A 78 10.33 15.48 7.49
CA GLU A 78 11.08 16.65 7.01
C GLU A 78 10.39 17.30 5.81
N VAL A 79 9.94 16.49 4.83
CA VAL A 79 9.27 17.01 3.63
C VAL A 79 7.90 17.59 3.98
N ASP A 80 7.15 16.97 4.89
CA ASP A 80 5.88 17.51 5.37
C ASP A 80 6.07 18.86 6.07
N SER A 81 7.08 18.99 6.93
CA SER A 81 7.38 20.26 7.60
C SER A 81 7.82 21.35 6.62
N LEU A 82 8.53 20.99 5.52
CA LEU A 82 8.85 21.94 4.43
C LEU A 82 7.60 22.35 3.66
N ILE A 83 6.72 21.42 3.32
CA ILE A 83 5.46 21.71 2.60
C ILE A 83 4.54 22.59 3.45
N ASN A 84 4.46 22.35 4.76
CA ASN A 84 3.62 23.09 5.69
C ASN A 84 4.22 24.47 6.09
N GLY A 85 5.47 24.76 5.70
CA GLY A 85 6.14 26.01 6.08
C GLY A 85 6.63 26.05 7.52
N GLU A 86 6.72 24.91 8.19
CA GLU A 86 7.21 24.75 9.57
C GLU A 86 8.76 24.80 9.63
N LEU A 87 9.42 24.41 8.53
CA LEU A 87 10.85 24.49 8.34
C LEU A 87 11.18 25.46 7.20
N GLU A 88 12.23 26.26 7.39
CA GLU A 88 12.74 27.12 6.33
C GLU A 88 13.29 26.27 5.17
N CYS A 89 12.75 26.44 3.99
CA CYS A 89 13.16 25.71 2.80
C CYS A 89 14.30 26.46 2.07
N GLN A 90 15.41 25.75 1.81
CA GLN A 90 16.44 26.28 0.93
C GLN A 90 15.83 26.52 -0.46
N LYS A 91 16.09 27.70 -1.04
CA LYS A 91 15.50 28.12 -2.31
C LYS A 91 15.73 27.11 -3.45
N GLU A 92 16.86 26.42 -3.45
CA GLU A 92 17.17 25.37 -4.42
C GLU A 92 16.19 24.19 -4.31
N ILE A 93 15.80 23.80 -3.08
CA ILE A 93 14.86 22.71 -2.80
C ILE A 93 13.42 23.20 -3.11
N GLU A 94 13.06 24.37 -2.66
CA GLU A 94 11.75 24.99 -2.87
C GLU A 94 11.39 25.04 -4.36
N ASN A 95 12.35 25.41 -5.21
CA ASN A 95 12.16 25.57 -6.66
C ASN A 95 11.69 24.30 -7.39
N TRP A 96 11.93 23.10 -6.84
CA TRP A 96 11.44 21.86 -7.44
C TRP A 96 10.42 21.14 -6.57
N LEU A 97 10.51 21.24 -5.23
CA LEU A 97 9.64 20.51 -4.31
C LEU A 97 8.19 21.03 -4.38
N MET A 98 8.01 22.36 -4.31
CA MET A 98 6.66 22.94 -4.32
C MET A 98 5.95 22.73 -5.66
N PRO A 99 6.57 22.97 -6.84
CA PRO A 99 5.94 22.63 -8.11
C PRO A 99 5.64 21.13 -8.28
N LEU A 100 6.51 20.24 -7.75
CA LEU A 100 6.26 18.80 -7.77
C LEU A 100 5.07 18.43 -6.88
N PHE A 101 4.99 19.02 -5.70
CA PHE A 101 3.85 18.80 -4.78
C PHE A 101 2.53 19.26 -5.43
N GLU A 102 2.47 20.46 -5.98
CA GLU A 102 1.28 20.96 -6.68
C GLU A 102 0.89 20.05 -7.86
N LEU A 103 1.88 19.60 -8.64
CA LEU A 103 1.65 18.68 -9.75
C LEU A 103 1.02 17.37 -9.27
N THR A 104 1.56 16.80 -8.21
CA THR A 104 1.07 15.52 -7.70
C THR A 104 -0.33 15.63 -7.08
N GLN A 105 -0.67 16.76 -6.43
CA GLN A 105 -2.04 17.02 -5.98
C GLN A 105 -3.03 17.04 -7.16
N LYS A 106 -2.70 17.73 -8.24
CA LYS A 106 -3.53 17.76 -9.46
C LYS A 106 -3.65 16.39 -10.13
N LEU A 107 -2.58 15.57 -10.11
CA LEU A 107 -2.62 14.19 -10.60
C LEU A 107 -3.58 13.34 -9.75
N LYS A 108 -3.51 13.47 -8.44
CA LYS A 108 -4.42 12.79 -7.49
C LYS A 108 -5.86 13.18 -7.73
N GLU A 109 -6.16 14.47 -7.83
CA GLU A 109 -7.52 14.98 -8.13
C GLU A 109 -8.06 14.41 -9.46
N LYS A 110 -7.21 14.36 -10.51
CA LYS A 110 -7.57 13.78 -11.79
C LYS A 110 -7.86 12.28 -11.67
N ARG A 111 -7.05 11.54 -10.92
CA ARG A 111 -7.20 10.09 -10.69
C ARG A 111 -8.48 9.77 -9.93
N LEU A 112 -8.81 10.55 -8.91
CA LEU A 112 -9.97 10.33 -8.05
C LEU A 112 -11.32 10.56 -8.75
N LYS A 113 -11.33 11.09 -9.97
CA LYS A 113 -12.55 11.13 -10.79
C LYS A 113 -13.01 9.74 -11.25
N ASN A 114 -12.08 8.78 -11.36
CA ASN A 114 -12.36 7.42 -11.83
C ASN A 114 -11.92 6.32 -10.82
N GLY A 115 -11.40 6.71 -9.69
CA GLY A 115 -10.95 5.84 -8.62
C GLY A 115 -11.31 6.42 -7.27
N PHE A 116 -10.77 5.84 -6.22
CA PHE A 116 -11.00 6.31 -4.86
C PHE A 116 -9.72 6.20 -4.03
N ASP A 117 -9.70 6.91 -2.91
CA ASP A 117 -8.62 6.89 -1.94
C ASP A 117 -9.19 6.63 -0.55
N PHE A 118 -8.39 6.05 0.32
CA PHE A 118 -8.79 5.67 1.66
C PHE A 118 -7.96 6.37 2.72
N HIS A 119 -8.63 6.87 3.76
CA HIS A 119 -7.97 7.34 4.97
C HIS A 119 -7.72 6.15 5.88
N THR A 120 -6.59 5.47 5.69
CA THR A 120 -6.20 4.34 6.52
C THR A 120 -5.10 4.73 7.50
N LEU A 121 -5.23 4.21 8.71
CA LEU A 121 -4.20 4.32 9.73
C LEU A 121 -3.34 3.06 9.72
N GLU A 122 -2.04 3.22 9.62
CA GLU A 122 -1.08 2.14 9.73
C GLU A 122 -0.59 2.03 11.17
N LEU A 123 -0.75 0.84 11.76
CA LEU A 123 -0.28 0.59 13.12
C LEU A 123 1.24 0.44 13.14
N ARG A 124 1.93 1.34 13.82
CA ARG A 124 3.36 1.26 14.11
C ARG A 124 3.57 0.76 15.54
N MET A 125 4.44 -0.23 15.67
CA MET A 125 4.83 -0.81 16.94
C MET A 125 6.31 -0.58 17.17
N SER A 126 6.67 -0.07 18.35
CA SER A 126 8.04 0.01 18.81
C SER A 126 8.32 -1.09 19.84
N LEU A 127 9.50 -1.67 19.78
CA LEU A 127 9.93 -2.72 20.71
C LEU A 127 11.08 -2.22 21.57
N ASP A 128 11.13 -2.68 22.81
CA ASP A 128 12.25 -2.47 23.72
C ASP A 128 13.42 -3.45 23.44
N LYS A 129 14.48 -3.38 24.26
CA LYS A 129 15.68 -4.22 24.14
C LYS A 129 15.41 -5.72 24.35
N ASN A 130 14.32 -6.07 25.03
CA ASN A 130 13.87 -7.44 25.28
C ASN A 130 12.94 -7.95 24.16
N GLY A 131 12.61 -7.08 23.20
CA GLY A 131 11.66 -7.36 22.13
C GLY A 131 10.20 -7.33 22.60
N ASP A 132 9.89 -6.73 23.74
CA ASP A 132 8.53 -6.46 24.20
C ASP A 132 8.01 -5.14 23.61
N ILE A 133 6.69 -4.97 23.56
CA ILE A 133 6.10 -3.74 23.05
C ILE A 133 6.39 -2.60 24.01
N SER A 134 7.04 -1.56 23.53
CA SER A 134 7.25 -0.31 24.28
C SER A 134 6.19 0.73 24.02
N SER A 135 5.70 0.82 22.78
CA SER A 135 4.62 1.72 22.39
C SER A 135 3.97 1.28 21.08
N THR A 136 2.74 1.73 20.86
CA THR A 136 2.07 1.67 19.56
C THR A 136 1.51 3.03 19.20
N ARG A 137 1.53 3.36 17.92
CA ARG A 137 0.90 4.57 17.37
C ARG A 137 0.27 4.28 16.03
N PHE A 138 -0.74 5.05 15.67
CA PHE A 138 -1.26 5.08 14.32
C PHE A 138 -0.58 6.18 13.52
N GLU A 139 -0.15 5.85 12.30
CA GLU A 139 0.35 6.80 11.31
C GLU A 139 -0.63 6.88 10.15
N SER A 140 -1.03 8.10 9.79
CA SER A 140 -1.81 8.38 8.59
C SER A 140 -0.88 8.67 7.40
N SER A 141 -1.41 8.50 6.20
CA SER A 141 -0.74 9.00 5.00
C SER A 141 -0.68 10.53 5.03
N THR A 142 0.52 11.09 4.83
CA THR A 142 0.79 12.52 4.86
C THR A 142 0.92 13.10 3.44
N PRO A 143 0.96 14.44 3.26
CA PRO A 143 1.17 15.06 1.96
C PRO A 143 2.41 14.55 1.22
N SER A 144 3.53 14.33 1.91
CA SER A 144 4.76 13.79 1.31
C SER A 144 4.63 12.34 0.86
N HIS A 145 3.86 11.51 1.59
CA HIS A 145 3.53 10.14 1.14
C HIS A 145 2.71 10.18 -0.16
N SER A 146 1.69 11.05 -0.22
CA SER A 146 0.85 11.22 -1.41
C SER A 146 1.65 11.72 -2.62
N LEU A 147 2.61 12.64 -2.41
CA LEU A 147 3.51 13.12 -3.45
C LEU A 147 4.29 11.97 -4.11
N ILE A 148 4.93 11.13 -3.29
CA ILE A 148 5.70 9.99 -3.80
C ILE A 148 4.79 8.94 -4.42
N GLU A 149 3.63 8.68 -3.83
CA GLU A 149 2.64 7.73 -4.35
C GLU A 149 2.22 8.09 -5.78
N GLU A 150 1.82 9.34 -6.05
CA GLU A 150 1.39 9.76 -7.39
C GLU A 150 2.53 9.68 -8.40
N CYS A 151 3.77 9.99 -8.02
CA CYS A 151 4.95 9.77 -8.86
C CYS A 151 5.15 8.28 -9.20
N MET A 152 5.01 7.38 -8.19
CA MET A 152 5.12 5.94 -8.40
C MET A 152 3.98 5.40 -9.26
N LEU A 153 2.75 5.86 -9.04
CA LEU A 153 1.58 5.47 -9.83
C LEU A 153 1.76 5.84 -11.31
N LEU A 154 2.29 7.03 -11.59
CA LEU A 154 2.56 7.48 -12.95
C LEU A 154 3.59 6.59 -13.65
N ALA A 155 4.70 6.24 -12.98
CA ALA A 155 5.71 5.34 -13.50
C ALA A 155 5.19 3.90 -13.68
N ASN A 156 4.43 3.37 -12.72
CA ASN A 156 3.80 2.06 -12.77
C ASN A 156 2.84 1.94 -13.97
N LYS A 157 2.02 2.98 -14.20
CA LYS A 157 1.10 3.07 -15.34
C LYS A 157 1.87 3.12 -16.67
N ALA A 158 2.93 3.92 -16.77
CA ALA A 158 3.77 4.02 -17.96
C ALA A 158 4.43 2.67 -18.28
N ALA A 159 4.92 1.95 -17.27
CA ALA A 159 5.51 0.61 -17.45
C ALA A 159 4.49 -0.41 -17.96
N ALA A 160 3.27 -0.41 -17.38
CA ALA A 160 2.22 -1.34 -17.80
C ALA A 160 1.79 -1.15 -19.25
N LYS A 161 1.71 0.09 -19.74
CA LYS A 161 1.35 0.41 -21.13
C LYS A 161 2.35 -0.10 -22.17
N ARG A 162 3.63 -0.30 -21.78
CA ARG A 162 4.68 -0.72 -22.71
C ARG A 162 4.70 -2.22 -23.02
N VAL A 163 3.97 -3.01 -22.25
CA VAL A 163 3.94 -4.47 -22.41
C VAL A 163 2.54 -4.95 -22.82
N LYS A 164 2.47 -5.79 -23.85
CA LYS A 164 1.21 -6.42 -24.27
C LYS A 164 0.86 -7.63 -23.41
N LYS A 165 1.86 -8.40 -23.01
CA LYS A 165 1.82 -9.50 -22.05
C LYS A 165 2.94 -9.28 -21.06
N GLY A 166 2.70 -9.58 -19.80
CA GLY A 166 3.69 -9.34 -18.76
C GLY A 166 3.18 -9.74 -17.40
N ILE A 167 3.49 -8.96 -16.43
CA ILE A 167 2.95 -9.11 -15.08
C ILE A 167 2.20 -7.82 -14.73
N PHE A 168 0.90 -7.92 -14.56
CA PHE A 168 0.01 -6.80 -14.27
C PHE A 168 -0.53 -6.92 -12.86
N ARG A 169 -0.90 -5.79 -12.26
CA ARG A 169 -1.61 -5.72 -10.97
C ARG A 169 -3.05 -5.33 -11.25
N ASN A 170 -3.93 -6.31 -11.26
CA ASN A 170 -5.35 -6.13 -11.55
C ASN A 170 -6.15 -5.97 -10.27
N HIS A 171 -7.19 -5.14 -10.31
CA HIS A 171 -8.15 -5.00 -9.24
C HIS A 171 -9.55 -4.90 -9.83
N ALA A 172 -10.36 -5.91 -9.59
CA ALA A 172 -11.75 -5.94 -10.04
C ALA A 172 -12.68 -5.24 -9.04
N PRO A 173 -13.83 -4.68 -9.49
CA PRO A 173 -14.82 -4.11 -8.59
C PRO A 173 -15.41 -5.17 -7.65
N ALA A 174 -16.01 -4.71 -6.55
CA ALA A 174 -16.69 -5.57 -5.59
C ALA A 174 -17.87 -6.29 -6.19
N ASP A 175 -18.21 -7.48 -5.67
CA ASP A 175 -19.40 -8.23 -6.07
C ASP A 175 -20.67 -7.60 -5.45
N LEU A 176 -21.81 -7.70 -6.13
CA LEU A 176 -23.09 -7.15 -5.66
C LEU A 176 -23.45 -7.58 -4.24
N LYS A 177 -23.17 -8.85 -3.88
CA LYS A 177 -23.40 -9.32 -2.51
C LYS A 177 -22.62 -8.51 -1.49
N LYS A 178 -21.32 -8.30 -1.72
CA LYS A 178 -20.48 -7.51 -0.83
C LYS A 178 -20.86 -6.03 -0.78
N ILE A 179 -21.37 -5.50 -1.90
CA ILE A 179 -21.91 -4.13 -1.95
C ILE A 179 -23.16 -4.04 -1.06
N ASN A 180 -24.08 -4.99 -1.14
CA ASN A 180 -25.28 -5.01 -0.31
C ASN A 180 -24.92 -5.20 1.18
N ASP A 181 -23.99 -6.09 1.50
CA ASP A 181 -23.52 -6.27 2.87
C ASP A 181 -22.91 -4.95 3.42
N LEU A 182 -22.09 -4.25 2.62
CA LEU A 182 -21.56 -2.94 2.96
C LEU A 182 -22.65 -1.91 3.23
N LEU A 183 -23.66 -1.82 2.36
CA LEU A 183 -24.76 -0.86 2.50
C LEU A 183 -25.57 -1.13 3.78
N ASN A 184 -25.78 -2.39 4.15
CA ASN A 184 -26.41 -2.76 5.41
C ASN A 184 -25.58 -2.33 6.63
N ASP A 185 -24.24 -2.56 6.60
CA ASP A 185 -23.35 -2.12 7.68
C ASP A 185 -23.33 -0.58 7.81
N LEU A 186 -23.38 0.14 6.68
CA LEU A 186 -23.39 1.61 6.65
C LEU A 186 -24.72 2.19 7.17
N ALA A 187 -25.86 1.55 6.90
CA ALA A 187 -27.15 1.96 7.39
C ALA A 187 -27.21 1.97 8.93
N VAL A 188 -26.56 1.00 9.60
CA VAL A 188 -26.42 0.97 11.06
C VAL A 188 -25.63 2.18 11.57
N LEU A 189 -24.71 2.73 10.78
CA LEU A 189 -23.92 3.92 11.10
C LEU A 189 -24.62 5.24 10.69
N GLY A 190 -25.87 5.19 10.22
CA GLY A 190 -26.62 6.35 9.78
C GLY A 190 -26.28 6.85 8.37
N ILE A 191 -25.58 6.03 7.57
CA ILE A 191 -25.26 6.35 6.17
C ILE A 191 -26.18 5.53 5.27
N GLU A 192 -27.26 6.15 4.79
CA GLU A 192 -28.15 5.55 3.79
C GLU A 192 -27.68 5.94 2.40
N GLU A 193 -27.42 4.93 1.56
CA GLU A 193 -27.05 5.08 0.15
C GLU A 193 -27.58 3.89 -0.67
N GLN A 194 -27.68 4.03 -1.98
CA GLN A 194 -28.14 3.00 -2.89
C GLN A 194 -27.13 2.82 -4.03
N TYR A 195 -27.00 1.60 -4.49
CA TYR A 195 -26.16 1.28 -5.65
C TYR A 195 -26.98 1.42 -6.94
N ASP A 196 -26.63 2.40 -7.76
CA ASP A 196 -27.26 2.72 -9.05
C ASP A 196 -26.48 2.21 -10.27
N GLY A 197 -25.40 1.44 -10.05
CA GLY A 197 -24.51 0.93 -11.09
C GLY A 197 -23.14 1.63 -11.13
N ASP A 198 -23.00 2.82 -10.56
CA ASP A 198 -21.71 3.53 -10.43
C ASP A 198 -21.13 3.39 -9.02
N LEU A 199 -20.25 2.39 -8.88
CA LEU A 199 -19.60 2.10 -7.59
C LEU A 199 -18.62 3.22 -7.16
N VAL A 200 -17.97 3.91 -8.10
CA VAL A 200 -17.03 5.00 -7.77
C VAL A 200 -17.81 6.20 -7.22
N ALA A 201 -18.88 6.60 -7.89
CA ALA A 201 -19.74 7.69 -7.43
C ALA A 201 -20.40 7.37 -6.08
N MET A 202 -20.88 6.12 -5.89
CA MET A 202 -21.45 5.68 -4.62
C MET A 202 -20.42 5.76 -3.49
N ILE A 203 -19.19 5.24 -3.66
CA ILE A 203 -18.13 5.31 -2.66
C ILE A 203 -17.82 6.78 -2.33
N ALA A 204 -17.69 7.65 -3.31
CA ALA A 204 -17.42 9.07 -3.09
C ALA A 204 -18.52 9.73 -2.23
N LYS A 205 -19.80 9.49 -2.50
CA LYS A 205 -20.92 9.98 -1.68
C LYS A 205 -20.86 9.46 -0.24
N ILE A 206 -20.63 8.16 -0.07
CA ILE A 206 -20.48 7.54 1.25
C ILE A 206 -19.34 8.21 2.02
N GLN A 207 -18.21 8.44 1.37
CA GLN A 207 -17.04 9.04 1.98
C GLN A 207 -17.26 10.49 2.41
N VAL A 208 -18.03 11.27 1.67
CA VAL A 208 -18.44 12.63 2.06
C VAL A 208 -19.31 12.58 3.31
N LYS A 209 -20.38 11.79 3.32
CA LYS A 209 -21.28 11.61 4.48
C LYS A 209 -20.49 11.14 5.72
N ALA A 210 -19.59 10.18 5.55
CA ALA A 210 -18.74 9.68 6.63
C ALA A 210 -17.81 10.75 7.21
N SER A 211 -17.31 11.67 6.37
CA SER A 211 -16.49 12.80 6.81
C SER A 211 -17.32 13.80 7.62
N GLU A 212 -18.54 14.08 7.20
CA GLU A 212 -19.48 14.96 7.93
C GLU A 212 -19.84 14.40 9.31
N LEU A 213 -19.93 13.07 9.42
CA LEU A 213 -20.19 12.36 10.68
C LEU A 213 -18.93 12.14 11.53
N GLY A 214 -17.74 12.47 11.03
CA GLY A 214 -16.46 12.25 11.74
C GLY A 214 -16.03 10.78 11.86
N ILE A 215 -16.62 9.86 11.04
CA ILE A 215 -16.35 8.40 11.07
C ILE A 215 -15.70 7.90 9.77
N ARG A 216 -15.05 8.79 9.02
CA ARG A 216 -14.48 8.48 7.70
C ARG A 216 -13.54 7.28 7.71
N GLU A 217 -12.66 7.18 8.70
CA GLU A 217 -11.67 6.10 8.79
C GLU A 217 -12.33 4.72 8.98
N ASP A 218 -13.38 4.66 9.78
CA ASP A 218 -14.06 3.38 10.05
C ASP A 218 -14.91 2.94 8.86
N VAL A 219 -15.54 3.90 8.18
CA VAL A 219 -16.27 3.66 6.93
C VAL A 219 -15.31 3.22 5.83
N ASP A 220 -14.14 3.84 5.69
CA ASP A 220 -13.13 3.43 4.71
C ASP A 220 -12.65 1.99 4.95
N LYS A 221 -12.52 1.54 6.21
CA LYS A 221 -12.22 0.13 6.55
C LYS A 221 -13.32 -0.83 6.07
N LEU A 222 -14.60 -0.45 6.23
CA LEU A 222 -15.72 -1.24 5.73
C LEU A 222 -15.72 -1.32 4.21
N ILE A 223 -15.48 -0.21 3.53
CA ILE A 223 -15.37 -0.17 2.07
C ILE A 223 -14.23 -1.07 1.59
N ILE A 224 -13.03 -0.99 2.22
CA ILE A 224 -11.88 -1.85 1.89
C ILE A 224 -12.23 -3.34 2.07
N LYS A 225 -12.93 -3.70 3.16
CA LYS A 225 -13.35 -5.08 3.43
C LYS A 225 -14.31 -5.61 2.35
N ALA A 226 -15.13 -4.74 1.78
CA ALA A 226 -16.05 -5.09 0.70
C ALA A 226 -15.35 -5.25 -0.66
N GLN A 227 -14.18 -4.63 -0.88
CA GLN A 227 -13.45 -4.72 -2.15
C GLN A 227 -12.90 -6.13 -2.41
N LYS A 228 -12.67 -6.43 -3.68
CA LYS A 228 -11.83 -7.56 -4.07
C LYS A 228 -10.37 -7.24 -3.78
N ARG A 229 -9.57 -8.26 -3.53
CA ARG A 229 -8.12 -8.09 -3.44
C ARG A 229 -7.54 -7.90 -4.84
N ALA A 230 -6.57 -6.99 -4.98
CA ALA A 230 -5.79 -6.89 -6.19
C ALA A 230 -4.91 -8.13 -6.38
N GLU A 231 -4.69 -8.56 -7.62
CA GLU A 231 -3.97 -9.78 -7.94
C GLU A 231 -3.00 -9.57 -9.10
N TYR A 232 -1.91 -10.34 -9.10
CA TYR A 232 -1.02 -10.43 -10.25
C TYR A 232 -1.62 -11.35 -11.32
N SER A 233 -1.50 -10.93 -12.58
CA SER A 233 -1.97 -11.70 -13.75
C SER A 233 -1.10 -11.39 -14.97
N SER A 234 -1.02 -12.32 -15.89
CA SER A 234 -0.34 -12.10 -17.18
C SER A 234 -1.12 -11.25 -18.15
N ASN A 235 -2.44 -11.13 -17.95
CA ASN A 235 -3.34 -10.31 -18.75
C ASN A 235 -3.77 -9.08 -17.97
N CYS A 236 -3.79 -7.91 -18.62
CA CYS A 236 -4.25 -6.68 -18.03
C CYS A 236 -5.77 -6.57 -18.10
N THR A 237 -6.42 -6.41 -16.95
CA THR A 237 -7.86 -6.12 -16.84
C THR A 237 -8.14 -4.78 -16.16
N GLY A 238 -7.09 -4.03 -15.84
CA GLY A 238 -7.16 -2.74 -15.18
C GLY A 238 -7.17 -2.81 -13.65
N HIS A 239 -7.11 -1.66 -13.01
CA HIS A 239 -7.12 -1.52 -11.57
C HIS A 239 -8.24 -0.58 -11.14
N PHE A 240 -9.40 -1.16 -10.79
CA PHE A 240 -10.63 -0.41 -10.48
C PHE A 240 -10.41 0.65 -9.39
N GLY A 241 -9.84 0.29 -8.24
CA GLY A 241 -9.66 1.23 -7.13
C GLY A 241 -8.76 2.43 -7.46
N LEU A 242 -7.80 2.28 -8.39
CA LEU A 242 -6.96 3.38 -8.87
C LEU A 242 -7.56 4.12 -10.08
N GLY A 243 -8.63 3.60 -10.71
CA GLY A 243 -9.20 4.16 -11.92
C GLY A 243 -8.26 4.03 -13.14
N PHE A 244 -7.44 2.98 -13.21
CA PHE A 244 -6.47 2.77 -14.27
C PHE A 244 -6.85 1.58 -15.17
N GLU A 245 -6.81 1.82 -16.48
CA GLU A 245 -6.96 0.78 -17.50
C GLU A 245 -5.75 -0.15 -17.55
N PHE A 246 -4.54 0.39 -17.37
CA PHE A 246 -3.27 -0.35 -17.35
C PHE A 246 -2.54 -0.07 -16.06
N TYR A 247 -2.19 -1.13 -15.34
CA TYR A 247 -1.41 -0.98 -14.10
C TYR A 247 -0.54 -2.20 -13.83
N SER A 248 0.67 -1.94 -13.39
CA SER A 248 1.61 -2.95 -12.92
C SER A 248 2.53 -2.35 -11.86
N HIS A 249 3.22 -3.18 -11.14
CA HIS A 249 4.25 -2.76 -10.20
C HIS A 249 5.62 -2.70 -10.89
N PHE A 250 6.23 -1.52 -10.89
CA PHE A 250 7.54 -1.26 -11.51
C PHE A 250 8.55 -0.65 -10.53
N THR A 251 8.09 0.16 -9.58
CA THR A 251 8.94 1.07 -8.79
C THR A 251 9.69 0.44 -7.63
N SER A 252 9.52 -0.86 -7.35
CA SER A 252 10.12 -1.52 -6.18
C SER A 252 10.76 -2.90 -6.47
N PRO A 253 11.69 -3.02 -7.45
CA PRO A 253 12.28 -4.32 -7.84
C PRO A 253 13.18 -4.95 -6.78
N ILE A 254 13.59 -4.19 -5.76
CA ILE A 254 14.41 -4.69 -4.64
C ILE A 254 13.59 -5.56 -3.68
N ARG A 255 12.29 -5.25 -3.55
CA ARG A 255 11.40 -5.86 -2.55
C ARG A 255 10.20 -6.62 -3.12
N ARG A 256 9.97 -6.56 -4.43
CA ARG A 256 8.90 -7.32 -5.12
C ARG A 256 9.46 -7.99 -6.36
N TYR A 257 9.29 -9.30 -6.44
CA TYR A 257 9.78 -10.07 -7.58
C TYR A 257 8.99 -9.74 -8.87
N SER A 258 7.71 -9.35 -8.75
CA SER A 258 6.90 -8.85 -9.85
C SER A 258 7.56 -7.70 -10.60
N ASP A 259 8.06 -6.71 -9.87
CA ASP A 259 8.73 -5.54 -10.44
C ASP A 259 10.03 -5.94 -11.14
N LEU A 260 10.80 -6.85 -10.54
CA LEU A 260 12.03 -7.35 -11.12
C LEU A 260 11.79 -8.07 -12.45
N ILE A 261 10.72 -8.87 -12.54
CA ILE A 261 10.32 -9.53 -13.80
C ILE A 261 9.86 -8.50 -14.83
N LEU A 262 9.06 -7.50 -14.43
CA LEU A 262 8.63 -6.44 -15.35
C LEU A 262 9.84 -5.66 -15.91
N HIS A 263 10.83 -5.34 -15.07
CA HIS A 263 12.09 -4.72 -15.53
C HIS A 263 12.80 -5.56 -16.59
N ARG A 264 12.84 -6.89 -16.40
CA ARG A 264 13.45 -7.81 -17.38
C ARG A 264 12.68 -7.83 -18.70
N ILE A 265 11.35 -7.89 -18.64
CA ILE A 265 10.49 -7.85 -19.83
C ILE A 265 10.69 -6.54 -20.60
N LEU A 266 10.70 -5.41 -19.90
CA LEU A 266 10.93 -4.10 -20.51
C LEU A 266 12.32 -3.97 -21.12
N LYS A 267 13.37 -4.54 -20.50
CA LYS A 267 14.73 -4.57 -21.05
C LYS A 267 14.90 -5.53 -22.23
N ALA A 268 14.06 -6.54 -22.32
CA ALA A 268 14.06 -7.51 -23.40
C ALA A 268 13.21 -7.06 -24.62
N SER A 269 12.68 -5.82 -24.62
CA SER A 269 11.79 -5.32 -25.69
C SER A 269 12.42 -5.44 -27.09
N ASP A 270 13.74 -5.34 -27.18
CA ASP A 270 14.48 -5.40 -28.43
C ASP A 270 14.98 -6.83 -28.78
N ASP A 271 14.78 -7.80 -27.87
CA ASP A 271 15.13 -9.24 -28.09
C ASP A 271 13.88 -10.11 -27.95
N ALA A 272 13.18 -10.32 -29.03
CA ALA A 272 11.95 -11.10 -29.09
C ALA A 272 12.12 -12.55 -28.56
N LYS A 273 13.29 -13.18 -28.75
CA LYS A 273 13.54 -14.54 -28.25
C LYS A 273 13.62 -14.55 -26.72
N PHE A 274 14.37 -13.61 -26.15
CA PHE A 274 14.51 -13.48 -24.71
C PHE A 274 13.19 -13.02 -24.07
N ALA A 275 12.46 -12.08 -24.69
CA ALA A 275 11.14 -11.68 -24.23
C ALA A 275 10.17 -12.87 -24.18
N ASN A 276 10.09 -13.69 -25.25
CA ASN A 276 9.27 -14.90 -25.27
C ASN A 276 9.69 -15.91 -24.18
N TYR A 277 11.00 -16.07 -23.96
CA TYR A 277 11.51 -16.96 -22.94
C TYR A 277 11.09 -16.50 -21.50
N LEU A 278 11.11 -15.18 -21.23
CA LEU A 278 10.63 -14.63 -19.98
C LEU A 278 9.11 -14.83 -19.74
N MET A 279 8.37 -15.01 -20.82
CA MET A 279 6.92 -15.25 -20.76
C MET A 279 6.56 -16.72 -20.50
N LEU A 280 7.53 -17.65 -20.60
CA LEU A 280 7.29 -19.05 -20.26
C LEU A 280 7.00 -19.19 -18.76
N GLY A 281 5.85 -19.76 -18.43
CA GLY A 281 5.42 -19.94 -17.03
C GLY A 281 5.07 -18.64 -16.29
N ILE A 282 4.69 -17.58 -17.02
CA ILE A 282 4.31 -16.30 -16.39
C ILE A 282 3.01 -16.41 -15.60
N ASP A 283 2.06 -17.23 -16.02
CA ASP A 283 0.78 -17.45 -15.34
C ASP A 283 1.00 -18.19 -14.01
N GLU A 284 1.84 -19.22 -14.01
CA GLU A 284 2.24 -19.92 -12.80
C GLU A 284 3.02 -19.01 -11.85
N LEU A 285 3.86 -18.12 -12.39
CA LEU A 285 4.57 -17.13 -11.59
C LEU A 285 3.59 -16.14 -10.95
N CYS A 286 2.63 -15.60 -11.70
CA CYS A 286 1.60 -14.71 -11.16
C CYS A 286 0.81 -15.39 -10.04
N SER A 287 0.38 -16.65 -10.25
CA SER A 287 -0.33 -17.44 -9.26
C SER A 287 0.50 -17.65 -7.99
N SER A 288 1.79 -17.99 -8.15
CA SER A 288 2.73 -18.16 -7.04
C SER A 288 2.92 -16.84 -6.27
N LEU A 289 3.08 -15.72 -6.95
CA LEU A 289 3.24 -14.41 -6.32
C LEU A 289 2.00 -13.97 -5.53
N ASN A 290 0.80 -14.31 -6.01
CA ASN A 290 -0.44 -14.07 -5.27
C ASN A 290 -0.51 -14.86 -3.97
N ILE A 291 0.03 -16.08 -3.96
CA ILE A 291 0.13 -16.90 -2.74
C ILE A 291 1.18 -16.31 -1.80
N LEU A 292 2.39 -16.06 -2.29
CA LEU A 292 3.52 -15.54 -1.51
C LEU A 292 3.22 -14.17 -0.88
N GLU A 293 2.47 -13.31 -1.58
CA GLU A 293 2.03 -12.02 -1.03
C GLU A 293 1.12 -12.23 0.20
N ARG A 294 0.13 -13.14 0.11
CA ARG A 294 -0.75 -13.48 1.22
C ARG A 294 0.00 -14.08 2.41
N GLU A 295 0.98 -14.94 2.11
CA GLU A 295 1.83 -15.54 3.15
C GLU A 295 2.72 -14.49 3.84
N ALA A 296 3.30 -13.56 3.07
CA ALA A 296 4.11 -12.47 3.62
C ALA A 296 3.28 -11.56 4.55
N ASP A 297 2.07 -11.19 4.13
CA ASP A 297 1.13 -10.42 4.96
C ASP A 297 0.78 -11.19 6.24
N LYS A 298 0.44 -12.49 6.10
CA LYS A 298 0.08 -13.34 7.24
C LYS A 298 1.22 -13.43 8.26
N VAL A 299 2.46 -13.64 7.80
CA VAL A 299 3.64 -13.68 8.68
C VAL A 299 3.82 -12.36 9.44
N ALA A 300 3.61 -11.22 8.79
CA ALA A 300 3.68 -9.91 9.44
C ALA A 300 2.58 -9.75 10.50
N TRP A 301 1.35 -10.14 10.20
CA TRP A 301 0.23 -10.10 11.17
C TRP A 301 0.43 -11.07 12.33
N ASP A 302 0.82 -12.33 12.08
CA ASP A 302 1.11 -13.32 13.11
C ASP A 302 2.21 -12.85 14.06
N PHE A 303 3.21 -12.13 13.55
CA PHE A 303 4.24 -11.51 14.39
C PHE A 303 3.65 -10.47 15.33
N MET A 304 2.82 -9.55 14.81
CA MET A 304 2.16 -8.51 15.60
C MET A 304 1.24 -9.14 16.67
N ASP A 305 0.43 -10.10 16.28
CA ASP A 305 -0.50 -10.79 17.19
C ASP A 305 0.25 -11.52 18.32
N ARG A 306 1.40 -12.15 18.03
CA ARG A 306 2.27 -12.77 19.06
C ARG A 306 2.84 -11.73 20.02
N LYS A 307 3.19 -10.55 19.54
CA LYS A 307 3.67 -9.46 20.42
C LYS A 307 2.56 -8.97 21.34
N PHE A 308 1.36 -8.76 20.81
CA PHE A 308 0.20 -8.40 21.61
C PHE A 308 -0.18 -9.48 22.62
N ALA A 309 -0.12 -10.77 22.25
CA ALA A 309 -0.39 -11.87 23.16
C ALA A 309 0.62 -11.91 24.34
N ARG A 310 1.92 -11.67 24.08
CA ARG A 310 2.93 -11.56 25.14
C ARG A 310 2.67 -10.38 26.07
N TRP A 311 2.27 -9.26 25.52
CA TRP A 311 1.89 -8.10 26.30
C TRP A 311 0.66 -8.39 27.16
N ALA A 312 -0.38 -9.01 26.59
CA ALA A 312 -1.60 -9.37 27.30
C ALA A 312 -1.31 -10.32 28.48
N ALA A 313 -0.44 -11.31 28.28
CA ALA A 313 -0.03 -12.25 29.35
C ALA A 313 0.61 -11.54 30.56
N LYS A 314 1.23 -10.36 30.37
CA LYS A 314 1.79 -9.54 31.44
C LYS A 314 0.77 -8.60 32.11
N ASN A 315 -0.42 -8.45 31.52
CA ASN A 315 -1.46 -7.53 31.92
C ASN A 315 -2.78 -8.22 32.28
N ILE A 316 -2.74 -9.51 32.64
CA ILE A 316 -3.91 -10.26 33.09
C ILE A 316 -4.55 -9.57 34.28
N GLY A 317 -5.87 -9.41 34.25
CA GLY A 317 -6.65 -8.76 35.31
C GLY A 317 -6.83 -7.26 35.11
N GLN A 318 -6.09 -6.62 34.22
CA GLN A 318 -6.25 -5.19 33.88
C GLN A 318 -7.44 -4.98 32.94
N THR A 319 -7.98 -3.76 32.97
CA THR A 319 -9.13 -3.32 32.16
C THR A 319 -8.71 -2.21 31.21
N PHE A 320 -9.23 -2.27 29.98
CA PHE A 320 -8.90 -1.32 28.91
C PHE A 320 -10.17 -0.82 28.24
N LYS A 321 -10.14 0.42 27.80
CA LYS A 321 -11.15 0.98 26.90
C LYS A 321 -10.90 0.42 25.50
N CYS A 322 -11.96 -0.11 24.91
CA CYS A 322 -11.92 -0.75 23.60
C CYS A 322 -13.12 -0.30 22.77
N TYR A 323 -13.05 -0.48 21.47
CA TYR A 323 -14.20 -0.37 20.60
C TYR A 323 -14.40 -1.69 19.82
N ILE A 324 -15.65 -2.01 19.51
CA ILE A 324 -15.98 -3.20 18.72
C ILE A 324 -15.55 -2.97 17.27
N TYR A 325 -14.62 -3.79 16.83
CA TYR A 325 -14.04 -3.72 15.48
C TYR A 325 -14.73 -4.67 14.51
N GLU A 326 -15.15 -5.83 14.99
CA GLU A 326 -15.81 -6.87 14.21
C GLU A 326 -16.90 -7.55 15.06
N SER A 327 -18.09 -7.69 14.45
CA SER A 327 -19.22 -8.39 15.08
C SER A 327 -19.73 -9.45 14.10
N GLY A 328 -19.90 -10.68 14.59
CA GLY A 328 -20.32 -11.81 13.77
C GLY A 328 -20.34 -13.10 14.58
N ASN A 329 -19.77 -14.18 14.04
CA ASN A 329 -19.60 -15.44 14.77
C ASN A 329 -18.72 -15.28 16.02
N GLN A 330 -17.79 -14.36 15.97
CA GLN A 330 -16.92 -13.97 17.06
C GLN A 330 -16.81 -12.45 17.09
N THR A 331 -16.93 -11.84 18.27
CA THR A 331 -16.80 -10.39 18.44
C THR A 331 -15.36 -10.05 18.77
N VAL A 332 -14.79 -9.08 18.06
CA VAL A 332 -13.42 -8.58 18.26
C VAL A 332 -13.47 -7.12 18.67
N ALA A 333 -12.83 -6.80 19.79
CA ALA A 333 -12.60 -5.41 20.22
C ALA A 333 -11.14 -5.01 19.97
N LYS A 334 -10.90 -3.71 19.80
CA LYS A 334 -9.56 -3.12 19.73
C LYS A 334 -9.36 -2.12 20.87
N ILE A 335 -8.17 -2.15 21.47
CA ILE A 335 -7.79 -1.19 22.52
C ILE A 335 -7.59 0.20 21.90
N GLU A 336 -8.13 1.23 22.57
CA GLU A 336 -8.01 2.65 22.21
C GLU A 336 -6.93 3.40 22.97
N ASP A 337 -6.63 2.95 24.19
CA ASP A 337 -5.72 3.64 25.13
C ASP A 337 -4.23 3.41 24.82
N GLU A 338 -3.47 2.93 25.81
CA GLU A 338 -1.99 2.84 25.79
C GLU A 338 -1.42 1.95 24.70
N LEU A 339 -2.16 0.89 24.29
CA LEU A 339 -1.73 -0.03 23.26
C LEU A 339 -2.73 -0.10 22.10
N LYS A 340 -2.81 0.99 21.37
CA LYS A 340 -3.71 1.13 20.22
C LYS A 340 -3.58 -0.04 19.25
N GLY A 341 -4.73 -0.57 18.81
CA GLY A 341 -4.81 -1.58 17.77
C GLY A 341 -4.67 -3.03 18.22
N ALA A 342 -4.37 -3.31 19.49
CA ALA A 342 -4.42 -4.67 20.03
C ALA A 342 -5.83 -5.24 19.89
N LYS A 343 -5.94 -6.44 19.31
CA LYS A 343 -7.21 -7.13 19.12
C LYS A 343 -7.49 -8.03 20.31
N ILE A 344 -8.69 -7.95 20.85
CA ILE A 344 -9.19 -8.79 21.96
C ILE A 344 -10.41 -9.54 21.48
N LEU A 345 -10.40 -10.85 21.63
CA LEU A 345 -11.55 -11.70 21.37
C LEU A 345 -12.50 -11.66 22.57
N LEU A 346 -13.75 -11.30 22.33
CA LEU A 346 -14.79 -11.26 23.36
C LEU A 346 -15.61 -12.55 23.34
N ASN A 347 -15.61 -13.26 24.45
CA ASN A 347 -16.36 -14.50 24.58
C ASN A 347 -17.84 -14.19 24.89
N ASN A 348 -18.75 -14.80 24.14
CA ASN A 348 -20.20 -14.74 24.34
C ASN A 348 -20.76 -13.31 24.40
N PHE A 349 -20.14 -12.39 23.72
CA PHE A 349 -20.56 -10.98 23.65
C PHE A 349 -20.92 -10.61 22.20
N LYS A 350 -22.06 -9.96 22.03
CA LYS A 350 -22.50 -9.41 20.75
C LYS A 350 -22.83 -7.93 20.93
N SER A 351 -22.35 -7.12 20.04
CA SER A 351 -22.65 -5.67 19.98
C SER A 351 -22.44 -5.19 18.56
N GLU A 352 -22.95 -4.00 18.29
CA GLU A 352 -22.72 -3.30 17.02
C GLU A 352 -21.26 -2.86 16.91
N ILE A 353 -20.77 -2.75 15.66
CA ILE A 353 -19.44 -2.21 15.38
C ILE A 353 -19.32 -0.77 15.86
N ILE A 354 -18.08 -0.35 16.18
CA ILE A 354 -17.73 1.00 16.71
C ILE A 354 -18.29 1.30 18.11
N THR A 355 -19.02 0.37 18.73
CA THR A 355 -19.49 0.54 20.13
C THR A 355 -18.30 0.51 21.08
N GLN A 356 -18.22 1.52 21.99
CA GLN A 356 -17.20 1.56 23.05
C GLN A 356 -17.56 0.59 24.18
N VAL A 357 -16.55 -0.15 24.65
CA VAL A 357 -16.69 -1.16 25.72
C VAL A 357 -15.46 -1.14 26.62
N ILE A 358 -15.65 -1.56 27.87
CA ILE A 358 -14.53 -1.80 28.81
C ILE A 358 -14.28 -3.31 28.84
N VAL A 359 -13.07 -3.73 28.52
CA VAL A 359 -12.68 -5.14 28.44
C VAL A 359 -11.61 -5.44 29.49
N LYS A 360 -11.79 -6.54 30.22
CA LYS A 360 -10.81 -7.08 31.15
C LYS A 360 -10.06 -8.23 30.48
N ILE A 361 -8.73 -8.21 30.56
CA ILE A 361 -7.89 -9.32 30.09
C ILE A 361 -7.99 -10.48 31.08
N THR A 362 -8.34 -11.66 30.59
CA THR A 362 -8.49 -12.88 31.39
C THR A 362 -7.51 -13.97 30.98
#